data_f4575b0dcc01903f2d283778d430a544
#
_entry.id   f4575b0dcc01903f2d283778d430a544
#
_cell.length_a   1.000
_cell.length_b   1.000
_cell.length_c   1.000
_cell.angle_alpha   90.00
_cell.angle_beta   90.00
_cell.angle_gamma   90.00
#
_symmetry.space_group_name_H-M   'P 1'
#
loop_
_entity.id
_entity.type
_entity.pdbx_description
1 polymer ?
#
loop_
_entity_poly.entity_id
_entity_poly.type
_entity_poly.pdbx_seq_one_letter_code
_entity_poly.pdbx_strand_id
1 'polypeptide(L)'
;ALFSIALLLLISTLSQAGPAESIQQLTDRITAGFKTAQPTQWAENVPGVRTRLATTDKVLALTLDACGSPKGKGVDQKLIDFLAQQQIPATLFINARWVDANPELFKQLAANPLFEIANHGMWHKPASINGRSIYGIAGTKDAKELVQEIELNARKIEGLTGKRTRYYRSGTAYYDEYAVQISQALGHEVIGFSVLGDAGASYSAAQVRTALLTSKPGDIIIAHMNHPEAGTGAGIIAAMPELKKRGFRFVKLSDYPMK
;
A
#
# COMPACT_ATOMS: atom_id res chain seq x y z
N ALA A 1 -15.79 -66.53 15.90
CA ALA A 1 -15.01 -65.29 16.08
C ALA A 1 -15.81 -64.13 15.40
N LEU A 2 -16.46 -63.30 16.24
CA LEU A 2 -17.15 -62.07 15.80
C LEU A 2 -16.19 -60.89 15.91
N PHE A 3 -15.88 -60.27 14.79
CA PHE A 3 -15.14 -59.02 14.78
C PHE A 3 -16.14 -57.86 14.82
N SER A 4 -16.19 -57.13 15.93
CA SER A 4 -16.89 -55.85 16.03
C SER A 4 -16.01 -54.71 15.48
N ILE A 5 -16.44 -54.08 14.38
CA ILE A 5 -15.81 -52.88 13.84
C ILE A 5 -16.43 -51.66 14.54
N ALA A 6 -15.65 -51.03 15.39
CA ALA A 6 -16.02 -49.74 16.03
C ALA A 6 -15.79 -48.60 15.02
N LEU A 7 -16.87 -47.99 14.56
CA LEU A 7 -16.87 -46.81 13.69
C LEU A 7 -16.61 -45.57 14.56
N LEU A 8 -15.37 -45.04 14.57
CA LEU A 8 -15.06 -43.74 15.17
C LEU A 8 -15.60 -42.63 14.32
N LEU A 9 -16.70 -42.02 14.75
CA LEU A 9 -17.20 -40.75 14.20
C LEU A 9 -16.27 -39.61 14.66
N LEU A 10 -15.41 -39.11 13.78
CA LEU A 10 -14.72 -37.84 13.96
C LEU A 10 -15.73 -36.70 13.85
N ILE A 11 -16.17 -36.16 14.97
CA ILE A 11 -16.95 -34.92 15.02
C ILE A 11 -15.94 -33.79 14.81
N SER A 12 -15.84 -33.26 13.60
CA SER A 12 -15.13 -32.01 13.32
C SER A 12 -15.92 -30.87 13.96
N THR A 13 -15.46 -30.35 15.08
CA THR A 13 -15.96 -29.09 15.65
C THR A 13 -15.59 -27.96 14.71
N LEU A 14 -16.54 -27.52 13.88
CA LEU A 14 -16.47 -26.24 13.19
C LEU A 14 -16.39 -25.16 14.28
N SER A 15 -15.19 -24.60 14.48
CA SER A 15 -15.02 -23.39 15.28
C SER A 15 -15.84 -22.29 14.60
N GLN A 16 -17.00 -21.94 15.14
CA GLN A 16 -17.74 -20.75 14.73
C GLN A 16 -16.89 -19.55 15.12
N ALA A 17 -16.27 -18.91 14.13
CA ALA A 17 -15.68 -17.60 14.34
C ALA A 17 -16.79 -16.68 14.87
N GLY A 18 -16.59 -16.10 16.04
CA GLY A 18 -17.51 -15.11 16.60
C GLY A 18 -17.71 -13.95 15.63
N PRO A 19 -18.75 -13.12 15.83
CA PRO A 19 -19.01 -11.98 14.95
C PRO A 19 -17.76 -11.10 14.86
N ALA A 20 -17.41 -10.70 13.64
CA ALA A 20 -16.24 -9.85 13.38
C ALA A 20 -16.34 -8.56 14.21
N GLU A 21 -15.23 -8.16 14.86
CA GLU A 21 -15.15 -6.94 15.65
C GLU A 21 -15.65 -5.73 14.85
N SER A 22 -16.59 -4.96 15.38
CA SER A 22 -17.10 -3.77 14.70
C SER A 22 -16.01 -2.70 14.60
N ILE A 23 -16.15 -1.78 13.63
CA ILE A 23 -15.19 -0.68 13.48
C ILE A 23 -15.10 0.19 14.75
N GLN A 24 -16.21 0.36 15.45
CA GLN A 24 -16.25 1.12 16.70
C GLN A 24 -15.47 0.41 17.82
N GLN A 25 -15.70 -0.87 18.03
CA GLN A 25 -14.98 -1.68 19.04
C GLN A 25 -13.48 -1.70 18.77
N LEU A 26 -13.08 -1.93 17.51
CA LEU A 26 -11.69 -1.88 17.09
C LEU A 26 -11.08 -0.49 17.35
N THR A 27 -11.80 0.57 16.98
CA THR A 27 -11.34 1.95 17.20
C THR A 27 -11.12 2.22 18.68
N ASP A 28 -12.09 1.90 19.53
CA ASP A 28 -11.99 2.13 20.98
C ASP A 28 -10.82 1.33 21.61
N ARG A 29 -10.64 0.09 21.19
CA ARG A 29 -9.56 -0.78 21.66
C ARG A 29 -8.18 -0.23 21.25
N ILE A 30 -8.00 0.10 19.98
CA ILE A 30 -6.71 0.59 19.47
C ILE A 30 -6.38 1.96 20.08
N THR A 31 -7.34 2.90 20.12
CA THR A 31 -7.06 4.26 20.57
C THR A 31 -6.91 4.40 22.09
N ALA A 32 -7.30 3.40 22.87
CA ALA A 32 -7.16 3.41 24.33
C ALA A 32 -5.72 3.68 24.78
N GLY A 33 -4.73 3.14 24.07
CA GLY A 33 -3.30 3.30 24.35
C GLY A 33 -2.70 4.67 23.93
N PHE A 34 -3.46 5.50 23.21
CA PHE A 34 -2.94 6.74 22.61
C PHE A 34 -3.63 8.01 23.11
N LYS A 35 -4.46 7.93 24.17
CA LYS A 35 -5.25 9.08 24.68
C LYS A 35 -4.42 10.28 25.11
N THR A 36 -3.21 10.07 25.61
CA THR A 36 -2.28 11.11 26.09
C THR A 36 -1.09 11.30 25.18
N ALA A 37 -1.08 10.63 24.03
CA ALA A 37 0.03 10.69 23.08
C ALA A 37 0.15 12.10 22.47
N GLN A 38 1.37 12.64 22.47
CA GLN A 38 1.71 13.95 21.90
C GLN A 38 2.81 13.77 20.86
N PRO A 39 2.48 13.78 19.56
CA PRO A 39 3.47 13.58 18.50
C PRO A 39 4.51 14.68 18.48
N THR A 40 5.77 14.29 18.39
CA THR A 40 6.92 15.17 18.26
C THR A 40 7.52 15.16 16.86
N GLN A 41 7.31 14.06 16.10
CA GLN A 41 7.83 13.89 14.76
C GLN A 41 6.73 14.11 13.71
N TRP A 42 7.14 14.56 12.53
CA TRP A 42 6.27 14.71 11.37
C TRP A 42 7.12 14.67 10.10
N ALA A 43 7.15 13.55 9.42
CA ALA A 43 7.99 13.33 8.25
C ALA A 43 7.52 12.14 7.40
N GLU A 44 8.11 11.97 6.22
CA GLU A 44 7.98 10.79 5.38
C GLU A 44 8.65 9.56 6.00
N ASN A 45 9.71 9.79 6.76
CA ASN A 45 10.52 8.74 7.37
C ASN A 45 10.62 8.94 8.89
N VAL A 46 9.62 8.48 9.62
CA VAL A 46 9.65 8.36 11.08
C VAL A 46 9.91 6.90 11.49
N PRO A 47 10.33 6.62 12.75
CA PRO A 47 10.59 5.26 13.21
C PRO A 47 9.43 4.29 12.92
N GLY A 48 9.75 3.15 12.28
CA GLY A 48 8.78 2.12 11.91
C GLY A 48 8.27 2.22 10.46
N VAL A 49 8.57 3.29 9.72
CA VAL A 49 8.36 3.37 8.27
C VAL A 49 9.45 2.58 7.56
N ARG A 50 9.05 1.64 6.69
CA ARG A 50 9.96 0.83 5.88
C ARG A 50 10.21 1.51 4.55
N THR A 51 11.47 1.80 4.23
CA THR A 51 11.83 2.56 3.02
C THR A 51 12.64 1.76 2.01
N ARG A 52 13.12 0.58 2.39
CA ARG A 52 13.95 -0.27 1.54
C ARG A 52 13.69 -1.75 1.81
N LEU A 53 13.94 -2.58 0.80
CA LEU A 53 14.08 -4.02 0.98
C LEU A 53 15.39 -4.34 1.71
N ALA A 54 15.37 -5.29 2.64
CA ALA A 54 16.54 -5.70 3.42
C ALA A 54 17.37 -6.73 2.62
N THR A 55 17.93 -6.31 1.49
CA THR A 55 18.72 -7.16 0.59
C THR A 55 19.84 -6.38 -0.09
N THR A 56 20.83 -7.10 -0.59
CA THR A 56 21.89 -6.62 -1.50
C THR A 56 21.67 -7.10 -2.93
N ASP A 57 20.66 -7.92 -3.19
CA ASP A 57 20.28 -8.35 -4.52
C ASP A 57 19.93 -7.16 -5.41
N LYS A 58 20.22 -7.26 -6.69
CA LYS A 58 19.82 -6.24 -7.68
C LYS A 58 18.31 -6.31 -7.97
N VAL A 59 17.51 -6.03 -6.93
CA VAL A 59 16.05 -5.96 -7.02
C VAL A 59 15.55 -4.57 -6.66
N LEU A 60 14.42 -4.19 -7.27
CA LEU A 60 13.71 -2.94 -7.03
C LEU A 60 12.23 -3.25 -6.78
N ALA A 61 11.62 -2.62 -5.79
CA ALA A 61 10.17 -2.65 -5.61
C ALA A 61 9.55 -1.42 -6.27
N LEU A 62 8.87 -1.60 -7.40
CA LEU A 62 8.04 -0.55 -7.99
C LEU A 62 6.73 -0.50 -7.21
N THR A 63 6.43 0.65 -6.61
CA THR A 63 5.15 0.88 -5.94
C THR A 63 4.39 2.00 -6.63
N LEU A 64 3.10 1.78 -6.90
CA LEU A 64 2.24 2.70 -7.63
C LEU A 64 1.05 3.10 -6.76
N ASP A 65 0.92 4.40 -6.50
CA ASP A 65 -0.19 4.94 -5.75
C ASP A 65 -1.36 5.29 -6.68
N ALA A 66 -2.60 5.03 -6.22
CA ALA A 66 -3.85 5.38 -6.89
C ALA A 66 -4.74 6.16 -5.91
N CYS A 67 -4.69 7.48 -5.96
CA CYS A 67 -5.16 8.39 -4.90
C CYS A 67 -6.67 8.65 -4.86
N GLY A 68 -7.36 8.60 -6.01
CA GLY A 68 -8.83 8.77 -6.07
C GLY A 68 -9.35 10.18 -5.73
N SER A 69 -8.51 11.23 -5.80
CA SER A 69 -8.97 12.62 -5.71
C SER A 69 -9.88 12.96 -6.90
N PRO A 70 -10.62 14.09 -6.90
CA PRO A 70 -11.46 14.46 -8.04
C PRO A 70 -10.72 14.46 -9.40
N LYS A 71 -9.43 14.84 -9.40
CA LYS A 71 -8.55 14.80 -10.57
C LYS A 71 -7.68 13.55 -10.68
N GLY A 72 -7.68 12.71 -9.66
CA GLY A 72 -6.82 11.51 -9.54
C GLY A 72 -7.59 10.19 -9.61
N LYS A 73 -8.70 10.13 -10.36
CA LYS A 73 -9.49 8.92 -10.60
C LYS A 73 -9.11 8.20 -11.90
N GLY A 74 -8.15 8.74 -12.64
CA GLY A 74 -7.69 8.17 -13.89
C GLY A 74 -6.92 6.86 -13.72
N VAL A 75 -6.55 6.31 -14.87
CA VAL A 75 -5.74 5.07 -14.96
C VAL A 75 -4.75 5.24 -16.10
N ASP A 76 -3.47 5.09 -15.83
CA ASP A 76 -2.47 4.98 -16.88
C ASP A 76 -2.47 3.55 -17.44
N GLN A 77 -3.44 3.29 -18.32
CA GLN A 77 -3.62 1.98 -18.94
C GLN A 77 -2.37 1.53 -19.71
N LYS A 78 -1.66 2.47 -20.35
CA LYS A 78 -0.41 2.14 -21.08
C LYS A 78 0.66 1.61 -20.14
N LEU A 79 0.79 2.20 -18.95
CA LEU A 79 1.72 1.71 -17.93
C LEU A 79 1.31 0.32 -17.45
N ILE A 80 0.05 0.12 -17.10
CA ILE A 80 -0.45 -1.17 -16.60
C ILE A 80 -0.26 -2.27 -17.65
N ASP A 81 -0.62 -2.01 -18.90
CA ASP A 81 -0.45 -2.96 -20.01
C ASP A 81 1.03 -3.29 -20.24
N PHE A 82 1.90 -2.29 -20.19
CA PHE A 82 3.33 -2.49 -20.32
C PHE A 82 3.90 -3.38 -19.21
N LEU A 83 3.54 -3.11 -17.95
CA LEU A 83 3.98 -3.93 -16.82
C LEU A 83 3.52 -5.38 -16.98
N ALA A 84 2.27 -5.60 -17.38
CA ALA A 84 1.71 -6.92 -17.61
C ALA A 84 2.42 -7.65 -18.78
N GLN A 85 2.60 -7.00 -19.92
CA GLN A 85 3.28 -7.56 -21.09
C GLN A 85 4.74 -7.90 -20.82
N GLN A 86 5.42 -7.05 -20.07
CA GLN A 86 6.84 -7.22 -19.72
C GLN A 86 7.07 -8.11 -18.48
N GLN A 87 5.98 -8.65 -17.90
CA GLN A 87 5.99 -9.47 -16.67
C GLN A 87 6.72 -8.77 -15.52
N ILE A 88 6.46 -7.47 -15.33
CA ILE A 88 7.06 -6.65 -14.28
C ILE A 88 6.11 -6.60 -13.09
N PRO A 89 6.45 -7.22 -11.94
CA PRO A 89 5.64 -7.13 -10.74
C PRO A 89 5.69 -5.73 -10.13
N ALA A 90 4.59 -5.35 -9.47
CA ALA A 90 4.48 -4.10 -8.73
C ALA A 90 3.55 -4.25 -7.52
N THR A 91 3.71 -3.38 -6.51
CA THR A 91 2.76 -3.24 -5.40
C THR A 91 1.94 -1.97 -5.60
N LEU A 92 0.62 -2.12 -5.60
CA LEU A 92 -0.34 -1.05 -5.90
C LEU A 92 -0.99 -0.58 -4.60
N PHE A 93 -0.70 0.65 -4.18
CA PHE A 93 -1.34 1.29 -3.03
C PHE A 93 -2.64 1.96 -3.47
N ILE A 94 -3.76 1.33 -3.13
CA ILE A 94 -5.07 1.69 -3.67
C ILE A 94 -5.91 2.39 -2.61
N ASN A 95 -6.38 3.62 -2.92
CA ASN A 95 -7.31 4.38 -2.10
C ASN A 95 -8.77 3.94 -2.38
N ALA A 96 -9.60 3.96 -1.35
CA ALA A 96 -11.00 3.56 -1.45
C ALA A 96 -11.78 4.31 -2.53
N ARG A 97 -11.53 5.61 -2.70
CA ARG A 97 -12.22 6.45 -3.71
C ARG A 97 -11.81 6.10 -5.14
N TRP A 98 -10.58 5.60 -5.32
CA TRP A 98 -10.15 5.09 -6.62
C TRP A 98 -10.82 3.76 -6.95
N VAL A 99 -11.00 2.87 -5.94
CA VAL A 99 -11.79 1.63 -6.11
C VAL A 99 -13.21 1.94 -6.54
N ASP A 100 -13.86 2.94 -5.90
CA ASP A 100 -15.23 3.35 -6.24
C ASP A 100 -15.35 3.89 -7.67
N ALA A 101 -14.32 4.55 -8.14
CA ALA A 101 -14.29 5.08 -9.51
C ALA A 101 -13.95 4.03 -10.58
N ASN A 102 -13.23 2.95 -10.20
CA ASN A 102 -12.69 1.94 -11.13
C ASN A 102 -12.93 0.51 -10.62
N PRO A 103 -14.15 0.10 -10.26
CA PRO A 103 -14.39 -1.16 -9.54
C PRO A 103 -14.02 -2.40 -10.36
N GLU A 104 -14.29 -2.42 -11.65
CA GLU A 104 -13.99 -3.59 -12.49
C GLU A 104 -12.48 -3.71 -12.78
N LEU A 105 -11.81 -2.60 -13.03
CA LEU A 105 -10.36 -2.61 -13.19
C LEU A 105 -9.66 -3.02 -11.87
N PHE A 106 -10.14 -2.53 -10.73
CA PHE A 106 -9.61 -2.94 -9.43
C PHE A 106 -9.65 -4.47 -9.26
N LYS A 107 -10.77 -5.11 -9.59
CA LYS A 107 -10.89 -6.58 -9.54
C LYS A 107 -9.90 -7.27 -10.47
N GLN A 108 -9.72 -6.75 -11.69
CA GLN A 108 -8.75 -7.29 -12.65
C GLN A 108 -7.31 -7.18 -12.12
N LEU A 109 -6.93 -6.03 -11.57
CA LEU A 109 -5.61 -5.81 -10.98
C LEU A 109 -5.38 -6.73 -9.77
N ALA A 110 -6.37 -6.86 -8.89
CA ALA A 110 -6.29 -7.71 -7.70
C ALA A 110 -6.23 -9.22 -8.03
N ALA A 111 -6.78 -9.64 -9.17
CA ALA A 111 -6.70 -11.02 -9.66
C ALA A 111 -5.39 -11.32 -10.39
N ASN A 112 -4.65 -10.32 -10.84
CA ASN A 112 -3.40 -10.52 -11.57
C ASN A 112 -2.24 -10.81 -10.59
N PRO A 113 -1.57 -11.97 -10.67
CA PRO A 113 -0.50 -12.35 -9.74
C PRO A 113 0.75 -11.46 -9.79
N LEU A 114 0.91 -10.67 -10.85
CA LEU A 114 1.98 -9.67 -10.95
C LEU A 114 1.78 -8.50 -9.98
N PHE A 115 0.55 -8.24 -9.57
CA PHE A 115 0.23 -7.08 -8.74
C PHE A 115 -0.13 -7.50 -7.31
N GLU A 116 0.48 -6.81 -6.34
CA GLU A 116 0.15 -6.92 -4.94
C GLU A 116 -0.67 -5.70 -4.53
N ILE A 117 -1.85 -5.91 -3.93
CA ILE A 117 -2.72 -4.81 -3.50
C ILE A 117 -2.35 -4.40 -2.08
N ALA A 118 -2.12 -3.11 -1.88
CA ALA A 118 -1.83 -2.47 -0.61
C ALA A 118 -2.82 -1.33 -0.31
N ASN A 119 -2.87 -0.90 0.94
CA ASN A 119 -3.82 0.06 1.46
C ASN A 119 -3.30 1.51 1.33
N HIS A 120 -4.05 2.39 0.67
CA HIS A 120 -3.76 3.82 0.55
C HIS A 120 -4.80 4.72 1.23
N GLY A 121 -5.45 4.20 2.27
CA GLY A 121 -6.45 4.91 3.07
C GLY A 121 -7.82 5.06 2.41
N MET A 122 -8.77 5.53 3.22
CA MET A 122 -10.16 5.76 2.80
C MET A 122 -10.31 7.10 2.10
N TRP A 123 -9.76 8.17 2.67
CA TRP A 123 -9.93 9.55 2.22
C TRP A 123 -8.63 10.19 1.72
N HIS A 124 -7.54 9.45 1.67
CA HIS A 124 -6.23 9.93 1.22
C HIS A 124 -5.66 11.03 2.13
N LYS A 125 -5.75 10.85 3.42
CA LYS A 125 -5.23 11.81 4.39
C LYS A 125 -3.79 11.50 4.82
N PRO A 126 -2.96 12.52 5.11
CA PRO A 126 -1.75 12.34 5.89
C PRO A 126 -2.04 11.67 7.23
N ALA A 127 -1.17 10.76 7.68
CA ALA A 127 -1.40 9.97 8.89
C ALA A 127 -0.94 10.72 10.15
N SER A 128 -1.88 11.33 10.86
CA SER A 128 -1.66 12.13 12.06
C SER A 128 -2.65 11.77 13.17
N ILE A 129 -2.27 11.96 14.45
CA ILE A 129 -3.21 11.87 15.57
C ILE A 129 -3.59 13.23 16.13
N ASN A 130 -3.12 14.34 15.56
CA ASN A 130 -3.38 15.70 16.01
C ASN A 130 -3.66 16.70 14.88
N GLY A 131 -4.04 16.23 13.68
CA GLY A 131 -4.48 17.07 12.57
C GLY A 131 -3.37 17.77 11.78
N ARG A 132 -2.12 17.33 11.88
CA ARG A 132 -1.02 17.93 11.08
C ARG A 132 -1.30 17.82 9.60
N SER A 133 -1.03 18.88 8.86
CA SER A 133 -1.24 18.98 7.42
C SER A 133 0.09 19.04 6.67
N ILE A 134 0.05 18.59 5.41
CA ILE A 134 1.16 18.73 4.46
C ILE A 134 0.61 18.91 3.04
N TYR A 135 1.29 19.66 2.19
CA TYR A 135 0.87 19.93 0.79
C TYR A 135 -0.54 20.51 0.68
N GLY A 136 -1.02 21.25 1.69
CA GLY A 136 -2.39 21.77 1.74
C GLY A 136 -3.47 20.70 2.04
N ILE A 137 -3.08 19.48 2.36
CA ILE A 137 -4.00 18.38 2.70
C ILE A 137 -4.02 18.23 4.23
N ALA A 138 -5.20 18.35 4.83
CA ALA A 138 -5.38 18.13 6.26
C ALA A 138 -5.20 16.65 6.60
N GLY A 139 -4.38 16.36 7.61
CA GLY A 139 -4.20 15.02 8.15
C GLY A 139 -5.44 14.52 8.90
N THR A 140 -5.40 13.28 9.33
CA THR A 140 -6.40 12.74 10.27
C THR A 140 -6.34 13.55 11.56
N LYS A 141 -7.51 13.98 12.05
CA LYS A 141 -7.62 14.96 13.16
C LYS A 141 -7.25 14.37 14.51
N ASP A 142 -7.41 13.06 14.65
CA ASP A 142 -7.18 12.30 15.87
C ASP A 142 -6.93 10.81 15.55
N ALA A 143 -6.56 10.05 16.58
CA ALA A 143 -6.31 8.61 16.46
C ALA A 143 -7.54 7.81 15.97
N LYS A 144 -8.78 8.26 16.29
CA LYS A 144 -10.02 7.59 15.84
C LYS A 144 -10.20 7.72 14.33
N GLU A 145 -10.04 8.93 13.80
CA GLU A 145 -10.13 9.15 12.36
C GLU A 145 -9.02 8.40 11.62
N LEU A 146 -7.81 8.29 12.20
CA LEU A 146 -6.74 7.52 11.61
C LEU A 146 -7.07 6.03 11.52
N VAL A 147 -7.64 5.44 12.59
CA VAL A 147 -8.12 4.05 12.54
C VAL A 147 -9.14 3.87 11.43
N GLN A 148 -10.10 4.80 11.28
CA GLN A 148 -11.10 4.75 10.22
C GLN A 148 -10.48 4.91 8.83
N GLU A 149 -9.51 5.83 8.68
CA GLU A 149 -8.77 6.04 7.41
C GLU A 149 -8.12 4.75 6.91
N ILE A 150 -7.55 3.97 7.80
CA ILE A 150 -6.85 2.73 7.46
C ILE A 150 -7.83 1.56 7.34
N GLU A 151 -8.64 1.34 8.36
CA GLU A 151 -9.43 0.11 8.51
C GLU A 151 -10.62 0.03 7.57
N LEU A 152 -11.28 1.16 7.28
CA LEU A 152 -12.40 1.16 6.34
C LEU A 152 -11.97 0.75 4.93
N ASN A 153 -10.81 1.23 4.47
CA ASN A 153 -10.27 0.81 3.18
C ASN A 153 -9.74 -0.63 3.22
N ALA A 154 -9.09 -1.05 4.30
CA ALA A 154 -8.63 -2.43 4.46
C ALA A 154 -9.81 -3.42 4.36
N ARG A 155 -10.91 -3.17 5.06
CA ARG A 155 -12.14 -3.99 4.99
C ARG A 155 -12.81 -3.95 3.62
N LYS A 156 -12.79 -2.79 2.96
CA LYS A 156 -13.31 -2.65 1.60
C LYS A 156 -12.52 -3.53 0.62
N ILE A 157 -11.20 -3.46 0.66
CA ILE A 157 -10.33 -4.28 -0.19
C ILE A 157 -10.52 -5.76 0.13
N GLU A 158 -10.53 -6.14 1.41
CA GLU A 158 -10.75 -7.52 1.86
C GLU A 158 -12.10 -8.06 1.40
N GLY A 159 -13.17 -7.28 1.53
CA GLY A 159 -14.52 -7.67 1.05
C GLY A 159 -14.61 -7.89 -0.45
N LEU A 160 -13.79 -7.19 -1.25
CA LEU A 160 -13.77 -7.30 -2.71
C LEU A 160 -12.82 -8.39 -3.22
N THR A 161 -11.76 -8.72 -2.46
CA THR A 161 -10.67 -9.61 -2.92
C THR A 161 -10.57 -10.91 -2.12
N GLY A 162 -11.22 -10.99 -0.96
CA GLY A 162 -11.04 -12.07 0.01
C GLY A 162 -9.68 -12.05 0.72
N LYS A 163 -8.87 -11.01 0.52
CA LYS A 163 -7.51 -10.90 1.08
C LYS A 163 -7.34 -9.57 1.83
N ARG A 164 -6.88 -9.66 3.09
CA ARG A 164 -6.52 -8.48 3.86
C ARG A 164 -5.19 -7.91 3.37
N THR A 165 -5.11 -6.57 3.28
CA THR A 165 -3.88 -5.87 2.92
C THR A 165 -2.87 -5.95 4.08
N ARG A 166 -1.60 -6.16 3.75
CA ARG A 166 -0.49 -6.19 4.71
C ARG A 166 0.20 -4.83 4.85
N TYR A 167 0.22 -4.05 3.78
CA TYR A 167 0.97 -2.80 3.68
C TYR A 167 0.04 -1.60 3.65
N TYR A 168 0.48 -0.51 4.28
CA TYR A 168 -0.19 0.77 4.28
C TYR A 168 0.77 1.89 3.91
N ARG A 169 0.29 2.82 3.09
CA ARG A 169 0.92 4.12 2.82
C ARG A 169 -0.15 5.19 2.98
N SER A 170 0.15 6.25 3.77
CA SER A 170 -0.77 7.39 3.89
C SER A 170 -0.89 8.17 2.59
N GLY A 171 -1.95 8.95 2.44
CA GLY A 171 -2.23 9.70 1.21
C GLY A 171 -1.15 10.69 0.76
N THR A 172 -0.14 10.95 1.59
CA THR A 172 0.97 11.86 1.28
C THR A 172 2.33 11.26 1.64
N ALA A 173 2.35 9.99 2.06
CA ALA A 173 3.52 9.32 2.66
C ALA A 173 4.12 10.09 3.86
N TYR A 174 3.31 10.93 4.55
CA TYR A 174 3.69 11.64 5.79
C TYR A 174 3.00 11.06 7.00
N TYR A 175 3.73 10.99 8.11
CA TYR A 175 3.31 10.33 9.35
C TYR A 175 3.79 11.08 10.58
N ASP A 176 3.02 11.02 11.67
CA ASP A 176 3.60 11.12 13.00
C ASP A 176 3.96 9.71 13.55
N GLU A 177 4.80 9.65 14.57
CA GLU A 177 5.32 8.40 15.13
C GLU A 177 4.22 7.52 15.75
N TYR A 178 3.16 8.12 16.27
CA TYR A 178 2.03 7.37 16.82
C TYR A 178 1.10 6.86 15.73
N ALA A 179 0.99 7.59 14.64
CA ALA A 179 0.26 7.11 13.47
C ALA A 179 0.86 5.82 12.90
N VAL A 180 2.20 5.70 12.91
CA VAL A 180 2.88 4.46 12.52
C VAL A 180 2.57 3.32 13.50
N GLN A 181 2.61 3.58 14.82
CA GLN A 181 2.28 2.56 15.84
C GLN A 181 0.81 2.09 15.73
N ILE A 182 -0.13 3.01 15.48
CA ILE A 182 -1.55 2.67 15.27
C ILE A 182 -1.69 1.80 14.01
N SER A 183 -1.02 2.15 12.92
CA SER A 183 -1.04 1.35 11.68
C SER A 183 -0.54 -0.08 11.93
N GLN A 184 0.54 -0.22 12.70
CA GLN A 184 1.09 -1.52 13.12
C GLN A 184 0.12 -2.30 14.02
N ALA A 185 -0.54 -1.63 14.97
CA ALA A 185 -1.56 -2.24 15.83
C ALA A 185 -2.81 -2.72 15.04
N LEU A 186 -3.07 -2.13 13.88
CA LEU A 186 -4.07 -2.57 12.91
C LEU A 186 -3.58 -3.71 11.99
N GLY A 187 -2.33 -4.18 12.17
CA GLY A 187 -1.74 -5.27 11.40
C GLY A 187 -1.11 -4.84 10.07
N HIS A 188 -0.81 -3.55 9.89
CA HIS A 188 -0.17 -3.04 8.68
C HIS A 188 1.29 -2.66 8.92
N GLU A 189 2.17 -3.06 8.01
CA GLU A 189 3.50 -2.47 7.89
C GLU A 189 3.39 -1.15 7.11
N VAL A 190 3.98 -0.09 7.65
CA VAL A 190 3.96 1.24 7.01
C VAL A 190 5.12 1.36 6.02
N ILE A 191 4.78 1.67 4.76
CA ILE A 191 5.72 1.68 3.65
C ILE A 191 5.92 3.10 3.14
N GLY A 192 7.15 3.58 3.28
CA GLY A 192 7.67 4.77 2.60
C GLY A 192 8.36 4.40 1.29
N PHE A 193 9.42 5.12 0.97
CA PHE A 193 10.20 4.93 -0.26
C PHE A 193 11.65 5.40 -0.04
N SER A 194 12.54 4.96 -0.92
CA SER A 194 13.93 5.46 -1.02
C SER A 194 14.20 6.16 -2.35
N VAL A 195 13.30 6.03 -3.32
CA VAL A 195 13.37 6.74 -4.61
C VAL A 195 12.04 7.46 -4.86
N LEU A 196 12.10 8.79 -4.93
CA LEU A 196 10.98 9.64 -5.35
C LEU A 196 10.89 9.57 -6.88
N GLY A 197 10.00 8.71 -7.39
CA GLY A 197 9.95 8.38 -8.82
C GLY A 197 9.32 9.47 -9.68
N ASP A 198 8.26 10.11 -9.20
CA ASP A 198 7.48 11.05 -10.01
C ASP A 198 7.00 12.33 -9.29
N ALA A 199 7.37 12.51 -8.01
CA ALA A 199 7.00 13.68 -7.19
C ALA A 199 5.49 13.99 -7.24
N GLY A 200 4.66 12.99 -6.95
CA GLY A 200 3.21 13.19 -6.96
C GLY A 200 2.64 13.38 -8.38
N ALA A 201 3.18 12.68 -9.37
CA ALA A 201 2.86 12.79 -10.78
C ALA A 201 3.16 14.16 -11.41
N SER A 202 4.08 14.95 -10.81
CA SER A 202 4.47 16.26 -11.32
C SER A 202 5.71 16.26 -12.22
N TYR A 203 6.52 15.19 -12.18
CA TYR A 203 7.71 15.07 -13.01
C TYR A 203 7.36 14.83 -14.48
N SER A 204 8.14 15.44 -15.40
CA SER A 204 8.15 15.05 -16.81
C SER A 204 8.67 13.62 -16.99
N ALA A 205 8.37 12.99 -18.11
CA ALA A 205 8.87 11.65 -18.43
C ALA A 205 10.41 11.53 -18.33
N ALA A 206 11.15 12.57 -18.73
CA ALA A 206 12.59 12.62 -18.62
C ALA A 206 13.07 12.66 -17.17
N GLN A 207 12.40 13.42 -16.29
CA GLN A 207 12.69 13.49 -14.87
C GLN A 207 12.39 12.15 -14.17
N VAL A 208 11.23 11.54 -14.46
CA VAL A 208 10.88 10.20 -13.96
C VAL A 208 11.95 9.17 -14.37
N ARG A 209 12.31 9.12 -15.66
CA ARG A 209 13.37 8.24 -16.13
C ARG A 209 14.69 8.47 -15.38
N THR A 210 15.09 9.71 -15.22
CA THR A 210 16.33 10.07 -14.49
C THR A 210 16.25 9.60 -13.03
N ALA A 211 15.13 9.86 -12.33
CA ALA A 211 14.92 9.43 -10.95
C ALA A 211 15.04 7.92 -10.80
N LEU A 212 14.39 7.14 -11.66
CA LEU A 212 14.45 5.68 -11.60
C LEU A 212 15.88 5.15 -11.87
N LEU A 213 16.64 5.78 -12.74
CA LEU A 213 18.01 5.38 -13.06
C LEU A 213 19.03 5.65 -11.92
N THR A 214 18.63 6.39 -10.87
CA THR A 214 19.45 6.53 -9.65
C THR A 214 19.31 5.35 -8.68
N SER A 215 18.38 4.45 -8.93
CA SER A 215 18.05 3.35 -8.03
C SER A 215 19.24 2.44 -7.75
N LYS A 216 19.28 1.96 -6.51
CA LYS A 216 20.26 1.03 -5.94
C LYS A 216 19.59 -0.27 -5.52
N PRO A 217 20.33 -1.38 -5.33
CA PRO A 217 19.78 -2.62 -4.82
C PRO A 217 18.90 -2.44 -3.58
N GLY A 218 17.70 -3.02 -3.60
CA GLY A 218 16.74 -2.97 -2.51
C GLY A 218 15.92 -1.68 -2.42
N ASP A 219 16.02 -0.76 -3.38
CA ASP A 219 15.21 0.46 -3.35
C ASP A 219 13.71 0.18 -3.54
N ILE A 220 12.90 0.94 -2.80
CA ILE A 220 11.46 1.07 -2.99
C ILE A 220 11.19 2.39 -3.71
N ILE A 221 10.58 2.30 -4.88
CA ILE A 221 10.26 3.44 -5.75
C ILE A 221 8.79 3.81 -5.53
N ILE A 222 8.50 5.08 -5.19
CA ILE A 222 7.13 5.62 -5.20
C ILE A 222 6.86 6.29 -6.54
N ALA A 223 5.72 5.98 -7.16
CA ALA A 223 5.18 6.65 -8.32
C ALA A 223 3.64 6.52 -8.34
N HIS A 224 2.97 7.08 -9.36
CA HIS A 224 1.51 7.11 -9.44
C HIS A 224 1.02 6.47 -10.73
N MET A 225 -0.13 5.78 -10.66
CA MET A 225 -0.77 5.19 -11.85
C MET A 225 -2.12 5.84 -12.22
N ASN A 226 -2.53 6.83 -11.44
CA ASN A 226 -3.86 7.45 -11.54
C ASN A 226 -3.88 8.79 -12.29
N HIS A 227 -2.76 9.13 -12.95
CA HIS A 227 -2.59 10.35 -13.76
C HIS A 227 -2.06 10.00 -15.17
N PRO A 228 -2.94 9.50 -16.08
CA PRO A 228 -2.53 9.08 -17.42
C PRO A 228 -1.96 10.22 -18.29
N GLU A 229 -2.27 11.47 -17.93
CA GLU A 229 -1.78 12.69 -18.57
C GLU A 229 -0.35 13.08 -18.14
N ALA A 230 0.13 12.52 -17.02
CA ALA A 230 1.45 12.86 -16.47
C ALA A 230 2.59 12.12 -17.16
N GLY A 231 3.82 12.53 -16.85
CA GLY A 231 5.03 11.89 -17.36
C GLY A 231 5.38 10.54 -16.75
N THR A 232 4.64 10.09 -15.73
CA THR A 232 4.98 8.92 -14.91
C THR A 232 5.12 7.65 -15.75
N GLY A 233 4.07 7.22 -16.44
CA GLY A 233 4.10 5.98 -17.22
C GLY A 233 5.15 6.00 -18.31
N ALA A 234 5.19 7.09 -19.10
CA ALA A 234 6.19 7.24 -20.17
C ALA A 234 7.63 7.19 -19.63
N GLY A 235 7.89 7.82 -18.47
CA GLY A 235 9.21 7.81 -17.84
C GLY A 235 9.60 6.46 -17.29
N ILE A 236 8.67 5.74 -16.64
CA ILE A 236 8.88 4.37 -16.16
C ILE A 236 9.22 3.46 -17.35
N ILE A 237 8.40 3.47 -18.41
CA ILE A 237 8.61 2.66 -19.61
C ILE A 237 9.99 2.94 -20.20
N ALA A 238 10.39 4.20 -20.31
CA ALA A 238 11.70 4.60 -20.85
C ALA A 238 12.90 4.23 -19.97
N ALA A 239 12.69 4.03 -18.66
CA ALA A 239 13.76 3.60 -17.74
C ALA A 239 14.03 2.08 -17.79
N MET A 240 13.00 1.27 -18.09
CA MET A 240 13.07 -0.19 -17.96
C MET A 240 14.20 -0.87 -18.74
N PRO A 241 14.48 -0.53 -20.03
CA PRO A 241 15.55 -1.20 -20.77
C PRO A 241 16.91 -1.03 -20.09
N GLU A 242 17.19 0.18 -19.60
CA GLU A 242 18.48 0.45 -18.95
C GLU A 242 18.58 -0.21 -17.57
N LEU A 243 17.52 -0.22 -16.78
CA LEU A 243 17.51 -0.93 -15.49
C LEU A 243 17.70 -2.43 -15.68
N LYS A 244 17.00 -3.04 -16.65
CA LYS A 244 17.19 -4.46 -17.00
C LYS A 244 18.64 -4.73 -17.47
N LYS A 245 19.22 -3.86 -18.32
CA LYS A 245 20.61 -3.96 -18.77
C LYS A 245 21.63 -3.91 -17.62
N ARG A 246 21.34 -3.11 -16.56
CA ARG A 246 22.14 -3.06 -15.34
C ARG A 246 21.96 -4.31 -14.45
N GLY A 247 21.07 -5.23 -14.82
CA GLY A 247 20.79 -6.47 -14.10
C GLY A 247 19.75 -6.33 -12.99
N PHE A 248 18.97 -5.25 -12.95
CA PHE A 248 17.89 -5.11 -12.00
C PHE A 248 16.68 -5.98 -12.39
N ARG A 249 16.08 -6.64 -11.37
CA ARG A 249 14.78 -7.30 -11.44
C ARG A 249 13.78 -6.52 -10.59
N PHE A 250 12.52 -6.55 -10.98
CA PHE A 250 11.45 -5.97 -10.18
C PHE A 250 10.78 -7.06 -9.33
N VAL A 251 10.35 -6.68 -8.12
CA VAL A 251 9.75 -7.58 -7.13
C VAL A 251 8.58 -6.88 -6.44
N LYS A 252 7.68 -7.65 -5.85
CA LYS A 252 6.66 -7.14 -4.93
C LYS A 252 7.28 -6.89 -3.56
N LEU A 253 6.65 -6.08 -2.73
CA LEU A 253 7.11 -5.84 -1.36
C LEU A 253 7.15 -7.13 -0.53
N SER A 254 6.19 -8.04 -0.75
CA SER A 254 6.11 -9.33 -0.04
C SER A 254 7.21 -10.32 -0.40
N ASP A 255 7.95 -10.11 -1.48
CA ASP A 255 8.98 -11.05 -1.93
C ASP A 255 10.26 -10.94 -1.09
N TYR A 256 10.45 -9.85 -0.33
CA TYR A 256 11.63 -9.61 0.50
C TYR A 256 11.27 -9.00 1.86
N PRO A 257 12.06 -9.26 2.92
CA PRO A 257 11.95 -8.51 4.16
C PRO A 257 12.33 -7.04 3.92
N MET A 258 11.83 -6.13 4.78
CA MET A 258 12.04 -4.68 4.66
C MET A 258 12.74 -4.08 5.87
N LYS A 259 13.40 -2.92 5.67
CA LYS A 259 14.06 -2.12 6.70
C LYS A 259 13.75 -0.64 6.53
#